data_7442aba12084963bcd18c609ff717d22
#
_entry.id   7442aba12084963bcd18c609ff717d22
#
_cell.length_a   1.000
_cell.length_b   1.000
_cell.length_c   1.000
_cell.angle_alpha   90.00
_cell.angle_beta   90.00
_cell.angle_gamma   90.00
#
_symmetry.space_group_name_H-M   'P 1'
#
loop_
_entity.id
_entity.type
_entity.pdbx_description
1 polymer ?
#
loop_
_entity_poly.entity_id
_entity_poly.type
_entity_poly.pdbx_seq_one_letter_code
_entity_poly.pdbx_strand_id
1 'polypeptide(L)'
;MRSILFLTMSTHAFLRPSLSPAHTFLRYNDNPRDKENLRKIDDRINRYKKVLKDLLTEKSKTIESLTGLCLKTDPDLFFHALEEEEPDEDEEEFEVEIKVRGKNQGSEQSEQSEQFKVVHSTSTFEQVGGYELVKEELMQCADLLTDPKKYAKYNVRVPRGILLEGPPGNGKTLLAKCFSGEIQVGFIAVSGSQFQEKYVGVGPARIRELFALAKKNSPCIIFIDEIDSIGKKRSDNAQHAEQDSTLNELLVQLDGFASADGVFIIGATNRADLLDPALTRPGRIDKQVYVGLPDDPTRKLILDIHQKGKPLNVTLDDLVDMSPGFSAAQLENLLNEAMLYALRQNRTMVMKEDLERVSNRILGGYQSVKVNLTDAEIYQVAVHEMGHALTGFMKNRPFVKVCIHLWSPKTLGFTQFVAGGSPLMSRKELFIDLMILLGGRVAEELVLGECSSGASRDLEEAARLAENMVLKFGMGNELFLPHASDKYREDVDREIAVLLKDAPYQTRALLAGIAPWLKTCAATLAQTHEIRYKDLRRLD
;
A
#
# COMPACT_ATOMS: atom_id res chain seq x y z
N MET A 1 22.32 16.41 -0.72
CA MET A 1 21.45 17.57 -1.05
C MET A 1 19.96 17.25 -0.99
N ARG A 2 19.45 16.17 -1.64
CA ARG A 2 18.00 15.82 -1.61
C ARG A 2 17.41 15.58 -0.22
N SER A 3 18.16 15.01 0.71
CA SER A 3 17.69 14.76 2.08
C SER A 3 17.46 16.02 2.91
N ILE A 4 18.12 17.11 2.58
CA ILE A 4 18.00 18.40 3.30
C ILE A 4 16.78 19.18 2.79
N LEU A 5 16.47 19.09 1.48
CA LEU A 5 15.24 19.67 0.91
C LEU A 5 13.97 18.95 1.41
N PHE A 6 14.02 17.63 1.62
CA PHE A 6 12.90 16.86 2.16
C PHE A 6 12.55 17.22 3.62
N LEU A 7 13.54 17.62 4.41
CA LEU A 7 13.31 18.07 5.80
C LEU A 7 12.63 19.46 5.87
N THR A 8 12.85 20.32 4.92
CA THR A 8 12.19 21.64 4.83
C THR A 8 10.74 21.53 4.32
N MET A 9 10.47 20.64 3.36
CA MET A 9 9.10 20.40 2.87
C MET A 9 8.23 19.64 3.89
N SER A 10 8.82 18.75 4.70
CA SER A 10 8.09 18.02 5.75
C SER A 10 7.60 18.93 6.88
N THR A 11 8.29 20.01 7.18
CA THR A 11 7.83 21.00 8.17
C THR A 11 6.66 21.85 7.66
N HIS A 12 6.56 22.08 6.35
CA HIS A 12 5.44 22.82 5.75
C HIS A 12 4.12 22.07 5.85
N ALA A 13 4.15 20.73 5.71
CA ALA A 13 2.95 19.89 5.81
C ALA A 13 2.43 19.74 7.25
N PHE A 14 3.29 19.92 8.25
CA PHE A 14 2.91 19.78 9.67
C PHE A 14 2.30 21.05 10.29
N LEU A 15 2.53 22.22 9.71
CA LEU A 15 2.05 23.50 10.24
C LEU A 15 0.68 23.95 9.67
N ARG A 16 0.24 23.39 8.55
CA ARG A 16 -1.05 23.75 7.93
C ARG A 16 -2.33 23.37 8.71
N PRO A 17 -2.42 22.25 9.46
CA PRO A 17 -3.69 21.87 10.10
C PRO A 17 -4.00 22.62 11.39
N SER A 18 -3.07 23.36 12.00
CA SER A 18 -3.26 23.92 13.33
C SER A 18 -3.59 25.43 13.36
N LEU A 19 -3.60 26.10 12.24
CA LEU A 19 -3.86 27.56 12.16
C LEU A 19 -5.28 27.91 11.67
N SER A 20 -5.99 26.97 11.04
CA SER A 20 -7.34 27.20 10.51
C SER A 20 -8.47 27.43 11.55
N PRO A 21 -8.43 26.90 12.79
CA PRO A 21 -9.55 27.11 13.73
C PRO A 21 -9.56 28.47 14.41
N ALA A 22 -8.47 29.23 14.45
CA ALA A 22 -8.39 30.44 15.22
C ALA A 22 -9.17 31.63 14.57
N HIS A 23 -9.22 31.71 13.26
CA HIS A 23 -9.90 32.79 12.57
C HIS A 23 -11.41 32.65 12.46
N THR A 24 -11.94 31.44 12.51
CA THR A 24 -13.39 31.21 12.47
C THR A 24 -14.08 31.56 13.81
N PHE A 25 -13.33 31.66 14.91
CA PHE A 25 -13.85 32.01 16.24
C PHE A 25 -13.93 33.52 16.53
N LEU A 26 -13.30 34.38 15.73
CA LEU A 26 -13.21 35.83 15.97
C LEU A 26 -14.50 36.61 15.65
N ARG A 27 -15.59 35.99 15.21
CA ARG A 27 -16.88 36.67 14.95
C ARG A 27 -17.93 36.53 16.06
N TYR A 28 -17.64 35.83 17.15
CA TYR A 28 -18.59 35.67 18.26
C TYR A 28 -17.90 35.71 19.62
N ASN A 29 -18.10 36.78 20.35
CA ASN A 29 -18.11 37.04 21.79
C ASN A 29 -17.15 38.14 22.28
N ASP A 30 -17.74 39.23 22.74
CA ASP A 30 -17.09 40.35 23.46
C ASP A 30 -16.81 40.04 24.96
N ASN A 31 -16.49 38.81 25.30
CA ASN A 31 -16.21 38.40 26.69
C ASN A 31 -14.76 38.74 27.08
N PRO A 32 -14.49 39.48 28.17
CA PRO A 32 -13.15 39.86 28.58
C PRO A 32 -12.17 38.67 28.86
N ARG A 33 -12.69 37.51 29.24
CA ARG A 33 -11.90 36.28 29.46
C ARG A 33 -11.33 35.70 28.17
N ASP A 34 -12.07 35.85 27.08
CA ASP A 34 -11.64 35.31 25.80
C ASP A 34 -10.57 36.18 25.15
N LYS A 35 -10.61 37.51 25.38
CA LYS A 35 -9.52 38.44 24.99
C LYS A 35 -8.21 38.18 25.74
N GLU A 36 -8.28 37.78 27.00
CA GLU A 36 -7.07 37.41 27.78
C GLU A 36 -6.49 36.06 27.31
N ASN A 37 -7.31 35.11 26.98
CA ASN A 37 -6.89 33.83 26.42
C ASN A 37 -6.26 33.98 25.03
N LEU A 38 -6.83 34.81 24.16
CA LEU A 38 -6.28 35.16 22.86
C LEU A 38 -4.90 35.81 22.99
N ARG A 39 -4.72 36.79 23.90
CA ARG A 39 -3.40 37.38 24.16
C ARG A 39 -2.36 36.34 24.63
N LYS A 40 -2.75 35.38 25.46
CA LYS A 40 -1.85 34.29 25.90
C LYS A 40 -1.50 33.35 24.75
N ILE A 41 -2.39 33.15 23.79
CA ILE A 41 -2.14 32.37 22.58
C ILE A 41 -1.17 33.14 21.66
N ASP A 42 -1.42 34.42 21.41
CA ASP A 42 -0.55 35.28 20.60
C ASP A 42 0.87 35.37 21.20
N ASP A 43 1.01 35.49 22.51
CA ASP A 43 2.31 35.48 23.21
C ASP A 43 3.03 34.14 23.03
N ARG A 44 2.31 33.03 22.97
CA ARG A 44 2.88 31.70 22.69
C ARG A 44 3.31 31.58 21.23
N ILE A 45 2.48 32.00 20.30
CA ILE A 45 2.79 32.03 18.87
C ILE A 45 4.05 32.84 18.61
N ASN A 46 4.16 34.06 19.18
CA ASN A 46 5.32 34.92 19.03
C ASN A 46 6.60 34.30 19.63
N ARG A 47 6.48 33.58 20.74
CA ARG A 47 7.62 32.80 21.28
C ARG A 47 8.05 31.66 20.36
N TYR A 48 7.11 30.94 19.76
CA TYR A 48 7.44 29.89 18.80
C TYR A 48 8.03 30.46 17.50
N LYS A 49 7.51 31.58 16.97
CA LYS A 49 8.10 32.29 15.82
C LYS A 49 9.56 32.67 16.08
N LYS A 50 9.88 33.18 17.29
CA LYS A 50 11.25 33.51 17.68
C LYS A 50 12.17 32.29 17.71
N VAL A 51 11.75 31.19 18.34
CA VAL A 51 12.53 29.94 18.40
C VAL A 51 12.77 29.36 17.01
N LEU A 52 11.77 29.40 16.14
CA LEU A 52 11.91 28.95 14.74
C LEU A 52 12.90 29.83 13.96
N LYS A 53 12.87 31.13 14.16
CA LYS A 53 13.81 32.09 13.53
C LYS A 53 15.26 31.80 13.98
N ASP A 54 15.46 31.55 15.26
CA ASP A 54 16.78 31.20 15.82
C ASP A 54 17.30 29.87 15.25
N LEU A 55 16.44 28.84 15.16
CA LEU A 55 16.77 27.54 14.60
C LEU A 55 17.08 27.58 13.09
N LEU A 56 16.34 28.38 12.32
CA LEU A 56 16.61 28.57 10.90
C LEU A 56 17.95 29.27 10.67
N THR A 57 18.27 30.26 11.50
CA THR A 57 19.55 30.98 11.44
C THR A 57 20.72 30.06 11.81
N GLU A 58 20.57 29.23 12.83
CA GLU A 58 21.60 28.27 13.25
C GLU A 58 21.82 27.17 12.21
N LYS A 59 20.74 26.63 11.63
CA LYS A 59 20.83 25.67 10.52
C LYS A 59 21.47 26.28 9.26
N SER A 60 21.13 27.51 8.91
CA SER A 60 21.74 28.21 7.79
C SER A 60 23.26 28.35 7.96
N LYS A 61 23.72 28.75 9.16
CA LYS A 61 25.16 28.82 9.50
C LYS A 61 25.85 27.46 9.44
N THR A 62 25.17 26.41 9.90
CA THR A 62 25.71 25.05 9.87
C THR A 62 25.84 24.53 8.46
N ILE A 63 24.89 24.81 7.58
CA ILE A 63 24.94 24.44 6.15
C ILE A 63 26.05 25.24 5.45
N GLU A 64 26.19 26.53 5.73
CA GLU A 64 27.26 27.37 5.19
C GLU A 64 28.65 26.86 5.60
N SER A 65 28.82 26.43 6.86
CA SER A 65 30.08 25.86 7.36
C SER A 65 30.43 24.50 6.76
N LEU A 66 29.43 23.67 6.43
CA LEU A 66 29.62 22.32 5.89
C LEU A 66 29.73 22.28 4.37
N THR A 67 29.11 23.21 3.67
CA THR A 67 28.98 23.17 2.20
C THR A 67 29.65 24.35 1.49
N GLY A 68 30.06 25.41 2.20
CA GLY A 68 30.57 26.63 1.61
C GLY A 68 29.51 27.43 0.81
N LEU A 69 28.23 27.08 0.92
CA LEU A 69 27.10 27.70 0.23
C LEU A 69 26.39 28.66 1.19
N CYS A 70 26.33 29.94 0.83
CA CYS A 70 25.59 30.95 1.58
C CYS A 70 24.12 30.93 1.18
N LEU A 71 23.24 30.47 2.08
CA LEU A 71 21.79 30.53 1.91
C LEU A 71 21.28 31.88 2.42
N LYS A 72 20.96 32.79 1.50
CA LYS A 72 20.23 34.01 1.85
C LYS A 72 18.74 33.68 1.94
N THR A 73 18.30 33.07 3.00
CA THR A 73 16.87 33.03 3.36
C THR A 73 16.65 34.16 4.37
N ASP A 74 15.88 35.18 3.95
CA ASP A 74 15.39 36.18 4.90
C ASP A 74 14.28 35.53 5.73
N PRO A 75 14.48 35.34 7.05
CA PRO A 75 13.48 34.70 7.89
C PRO A 75 12.18 35.51 7.98
N ASP A 76 12.22 36.82 7.71
CA ASP A 76 11.05 37.69 7.80
C ASP A 76 10.15 37.50 6.56
N LEU A 77 10.72 37.21 5.37
CA LEU A 77 9.97 36.85 4.17
C LEU A 77 9.19 35.52 4.35
N PHE A 78 9.78 34.57 5.07
CA PHE A 78 9.11 33.28 5.38
C PHE A 78 7.88 33.48 6.26
N PHE A 79 7.91 34.40 7.21
CA PHE A 79 6.77 34.70 8.06
C PHE A 79 5.73 35.58 7.36
N HIS A 80 6.13 36.46 6.43
CA HIS A 80 5.20 37.28 5.62
C HIS A 80 4.34 36.39 4.69
N ALA A 81 4.94 35.36 4.09
CA ALA A 81 4.24 34.39 3.26
C ALA A 81 3.23 33.52 4.03
N LEU A 82 3.30 33.50 5.36
CA LEU A 82 2.36 32.80 6.24
C LEU A 82 1.20 33.69 6.74
N GLU A 83 1.29 35.03 6.55
CA GLU A 83 0.32 36.02 7.03
C GLU A 83 -0.61 36.56 5.93
N GLU A 84 -0.27 36.39 4.64
CA GLU A 84 -1.14 36.75 3.53
C GLU A 84 -2.22 35.67 3.31
N GLU A 85 -3.43 35.99 3.71
CA GLU A 85 -4.65 35.21 3.49
C GLU A 85 -5.37 35.72 2.23
N GLU A 86 -5.65 34.82 1.43
CA GLU A 86 -6.70 34.41 0.49
C GLU A 86 -6.08 33.92 -0.83
N PRO A 87 -6.46 32.74 -1.31
CA PRO A 87 -5.95 32.24 -2.58
C PRO A 87 -6.77 32.91 -3.70
N ASP A 88 -6.25 33.95 -4.30
CA ASP A 88 -6.57 34.28 -5.67
C ASP A 88 -5.94 33.22 -6.58
N GLU A 89 -6.66 32.78 -7.60
CA GLU A 89 -6.38 31.61 -8.47
C GLU A 89 -5.16 31.77 -9.40
N ASP A 90 -4.12 32.51 -8.99
CA ASP A 90 -2.85 32.60 -9.73
C ASP A 90 -1.70 32.27 -8.76
N GLU A 91 -1.29 30.98 -8.71
CA GLU A 91 -0.10 30.52 -8.00
C GLU A 91 1.15 31.12 -8.67
N GLU A 92 1.70 32.22 -8.15
CA GLU A 92 3.06 32.66 -8.48
C GLU A 92 4.06 31.71 -7.83
N GLU A 93 4.83 30.98 -8.65
CA GLU A 93 5.95 30.14 -8.22
C GLU A 93 7.05 30.98 -7.58
N PHE A 94 7.34 30.75 -6.29
CA PHE A 94 8.51 31.30 -5.64
C PHE A 94 9.78 30.62 -6.14
N GLU A 95 10.49 31.23 -7.09
CA GLU A 95 11.84 30.82 -7.46
C GLU A 95 12.86 31.23 -6.39
N VAL A 96 13.45 30.24 -5.71
CA VAL A 96 14.59 30.46 -4.82
C VAL A 96 15.87 30.49 -5.68
N GLU A 97 16.37 31.68 -5.98
CA GLU A 97 17.64 31.87 -6.71
C GLU A 97 18.83 31.47 -5.81
N ILE A 98 19.44 30.31 -6.06
CA ILE A 98 20.67 29.87 -5.42
C ILE A 98 21.87 30.39 -6.21
N LYS A 99 22.51 31.51 -5.77
CA LYS A 99 23.76 31.99 -6.37
C LYS A 99 24.95 31.19 -5.85
N VAL A 100 25.48 30.31 -6.70
CA VAL A 100 26.73 29.61 -6.45
C VAL A 100 27.91 30.50 -6.89
N ARG A 101 28.74 30.97 -5.93
CA ARG A 101 30.04 31.56 -6.23
C ARG A 101 31.10 30.48 -6.39
N GLY A 102 31.23 29.89 -7.58
CA GLY A 102 32.35 29.05 -7.95
C GLY A 102 33.22 29.78 -8.96
N LYS A 103 34.49 30.05 -8.60
CA LYS A 103 35.52 30.40 -9.57
C LYS A 103 35.88 29.13 -10.34
N ASN A 104 35.49 29.07 -11.62
CA ASN A 104 36.36 28.56 -12.69
C ASN A 104 35.69 28.81 -14.04
N GLN A 105 36.34 29.61 -14.86
CA GLN A 105 36.05 29.72 -16.28
C GLN A 105 36.59 28.46 -16.97
N GLY A 106 35.77 27.80 -17.75
CA GLY A 106 36.22 26.76 -18.67
C GLY A 106 35.10 25.70 -18.90
N SER A 107 34.57 25.75 -20.14
CA SER A 107 33.71 24.72 -20.76
C SER A 107 32.24 24.62 -20.26
N GLU A 108 31.41 25.49 -20.79
CA GLU A 108 30.00 25.22 -21.03
C GLU A 108 29.88 24.10 -22.06
N GLN A 109 29.79 22.84 -21.62
CA GLN A 109 29.18 21.73 -22.36
C GLN A 109 28.82 20.62 -21.38
N SER A 110 27.51 20.30 -21.31
CA SER A 110 26.93 19.07 -20.75
C SER A 110 27.05 18.81 -19.23
N GLU A 111 26.36 19.58 -18.40
CA GLU A 111 25.76 19.03 -17.17
C GLU A 111 24.24 18.86 -17.37
N GLN A 112 23.83 17.99 -18.29
CA GLN A 112 22.55 17.32 -18.21
C GLN A 112 22.67 16.34 -17.06
N SER A 113 21.98 16.61 -15.95
CA SER A 113 21.90 15.73 -14.80
C SER A 113 21.45 14.34 -15.24
N GLU A 114 22.31 13.33 -15.14
CA GLU A 114 21.95 11.92 -15.37
C GLU A 114 20.82 11.54 -14.42
N GLN A 115 19.59 11.64 -14.89
CA GLN A 115 18.37 11.41 -14.11
C GLN A 115 18.19 9.90 -13.82
N PHE A 116 18.75 9.05 -14.67
CA PHE A 116 18.73 7.61 -14.55
C PHE A 116 20.13 7.05 -14.31
N LYS A 117 20.22 5.96 -13.52
CA LYS A 117 21.49 5.30 -13.21
C LYS A 117 21.41 3.83 -13.54
N VAL A 118 22.43 3.34 -14.25
CA VAL A 118 22.66 1.89 -14.43
C VAL A 118 23.35 1.37 -13.19
N VAL A 119 22.78 0.33 -12.59
CA VAL A 119 23.31 -0.35 -11.41
C VAL A 119 23.57 -1.81 -11.76
N HIS A 120 24.75 -2.33 -11.40
CA HIS A 120 25.01 -3.76 -11.45
C HIS A 120 24.64 -4.36 -10.09
N SER A 121 23.60 -5.20 -10.08
CA SER A 121 23.12 -5.83 -8.85
C SER A 121 24.04 -7.00 -8.46
N THR A 122 24.37 -7.10 -7.18
CA THR A 122 25.02 -8.28 -6.58
C THR A 122 23.99 -9.20 -5.90
N SER A 123 22.71 -8.85 -5.94
CA SER A 123 21.63 -9.64 -5.36
C SER A 123 21.31 -10.84 -6.25
N THR A 124 21.12 -12.01 -5.65
CA THR A 124 20.79 -13.26 -6.35
C THR A 124 19.44 -13.80 -5.88
N PHE A 125 18.90 -14.81 -6.55
CA PHE A 125 17.65 -15.47 -6.17
C PHE A 125 17.72 -16.18 -4.80
N GLU A 126 18.90 -16.34 -4.20
CA GLU A 126 19.03 -16.80 -2.81
C GLU A 126 18.39 -15.84 -1.79
N GLN A 127 18.22 -14.58 -2.16
CA GLN A 127 17.57 -13.57 -1.33
C GLN A 127 16.03 -13.59 -1.46
N VAL A 128 15.50 -14.41 -2.36
CA VAL A 128 14.06 -14.54 -2.61
C VAL A 128 13.59 -15.91 -2.15
N GLY A 129 12.81 -15.96 -1.07
CA GLY A 129 12.20 -17.20 -0.58
C GLY A 129 11.03 -17.65 -1.45
N GLY A 130 11.08 -18.86 -2.00
CA GLY A 130 10.02 -19.43 -2.82
C GLY A 130 9.86 -18.77 -4.19
N TYR A 131 8.63 -18.77 -4.71
CA TYR A 131 8.28 -18.27 -6.06
C TYR A 131 9.03 -18.94 -7.20
N GLU A 132 9.29 -20.25 -7.10
CA GLU A 132 10.15 -20.98 -8.04
C GLU A 132 9.66 -20.88 -9.50
N LEU A 133 8.32 -20.97 -9.72
CA LEU A 133 7.77 -20.80 -11.06
C LEU A 133 8.04 -19.40 -11.64
N VAL A 134 7.99 -18.36 -10.81
CA VAL A 134 8.30 -16.98 -11.24
C VAL A 134 9.78 -16.85 -11.58
N LYS A 135 10.67 -17.44 -10.77
CA LYS A 135 12.12 -17.47 -11.04
C LYS A 135 12.43 -18.23 -12.33
N GLU A 136 11.79 -19.37 -12.55
CA GLU A 136 11.94 -20.15 -13.79
C GLU A 136 11.50 -19.35 -15.01
N GLU A 137 10.37 -18.66 -14.96
CA GLU A 137 9.88 -17.79 -16.05
C GLU A 137 10.85 -16.64 -16.36
N LEU A 138 11.43 -16.03 -15.31
CA LEU A 138 12.47 -15.01 -15.48
C LEU A 138 13.73 -15.61 -16.10
N MET A 139 14.19 -16.77 -15.63
CA MET A 139 15.39 -17.43 -16.17
C MET A 139 15.24 -17.90 -17.62
N GLN A 140 14.04 -18.33 -18.05
CA GLN A 140 13.77 -18.59 -19.47
C GLN A 140 13.98 -17.33 -20.34
N CYS A 141 13.76 -16.14 -19.78
CA CYS A 141 14.04 -14.89 -20.48
C CYS A 141 15.52 -14.51 -20.49
N ALA A 142 16.31 -15.03 -19.54
CA ALA A 142 17.74 -14.77 -19.45
C ALA A 142 18.51 -15.25 -20.70
N ASP A 143 18.24 -16.47 -21.15
CA ASP A 143 18.83 -17.04 -22.35
C ASP A 143 18.63 -16.16 -23.59
N LEU A 144 17.48 -15.49 -23.65
CA LEU A 144 17.11 -14.63 -24.76
C LEU A 144 17.91 -13.33 -24.79
N LEU A 145 18.35 -12.85 -23.60
CA LEU A 145 19.19 -11.67 -23.45
C LEU A 145 20.66 -11.97 -23.70
N THR A 146 21.13 -13.14 -23.24
CA THR A 146 22.55 -13.50 -23.27
C THR A 146 22.97 -14.12 -24.60
N ASP A 147 22.10 -14.88 -25.28
CA ASP A 147 22.39 -15.49 -26.57
C ASP A 147 21.25 -15.34 -27.61
N PRO A 148 20.97 -14.11 -28.08
CA PRO A 148 19.91 -13.87 -29.07
C PRO A 148 20.16 -14.57 -30.41
N LYS A 149 21.42 -14.88 -30.75
CA LYS A 149 21.79 -15.53 -32.03
C LYS A 149 21.29 -16.97 -32.12
N LYS A 150 21.21 -17.67 -30.99
CA LYS A 150 20.68 -19.04 -30.89
C LYS A 150 19.24 -19.13 -31.41
N TYR A 151 18.42 -18.15 -31.04
CA TYR A 151 16.98 -18.12 -31.37
C TYR A 151 16.71 -17.57 -32.76
N ALA A 152 17.54 -16.66 -33.25
CA ALA A 152 17.41 -16.09 -34.61
C ALA A 152 17.46 -17.17 -35.72
N LYS A 153 18.21 -18.26 -35.51
CA LYS A 153 18.29 -19.39 -36.46
C LYS A 153 16.96 -20.09 -36.70
N TYR A 154 16.07 -20.07 -35.72
CA TYR A 154 14.79 -20.78 -35.78
C TYR A 154 13.61 -19.85 -36.06
N ASN A 155 13.87 -18.59 -36.38
CA ASN A 155 12.83 -17.57 -36.61
C ASN A 155 11.84 -17.44 -35.42
N VAL A 156 12.32 -17.69 -34.20
CA VAL A 156 11.53 -17.61 -32.98
C VAL A 156 11.42 -16.14 -32.56
N ARG A 157 10.20 -15.70 -32.28
CA ARG A 157 9.95 -14.37 -31.73
C ARG A 157 10.36 -14.35 -30.26
N VAL A 158 11.32 -13.50 -29.94
CA VAL A 158 11.82 -13.32 -28.58
C VAL A 158 10.90 -12.36 -27.82
N PRO A 159 10.41 -12.72 -26.61
CA PRO A 159 9.69 -11.79 -25.74
C PRO A 159 10.59 -10.58 -25.39
N ARG A 160 10.01 -9.39 -25.42
CA ARG A 160 10.72 -8.15 -25.14
C ARG A 160 10.58 -7.70 -23.71
N GLY A 161 9.58 -8.22 -23.00
CA GLY A 161 9.35 -7.88 -21.63
C GLY A 161 8.40 -8.81 -20.88
N ILE A 162 8.42 -8.65 -19.58
CA ILE A 162 7.59 -9.34 -18.61
C ILE A 162 6.83 -8.32 -17.77
N LEU A 163 5.57 -8.59 -17.48
CA LEU A 163 4.76 -7.87 -16.50
C LEU A 163 4.65 -8.72 -15.23
N LEU A 164 5.15 -8.21 -14.12
CA LEU A 164 4.93 -8.77 -12.79
C LEU A 164 3.69 -8.13 -12.18
N GLU A 165 2.62 -8.88 -12.03
CA GLU A 165 1.38 -8.41 -11.44
C GLU A 165 1.10 -9.06 -10.10
N GLY A 166 0.38 -8.40 -9.21
CA GLY A 166 -0.05 -8.99 -7.94
C GLY A 166 -0.07 -7.99 -6.78
N PRO A 167 -0.49 -8.43 -5.59
CA PRO A 167 -0.62 -7.57 -4.41
C PRO A 167 0.69 -6.88 -4.03
N PRO A 168 0.63 -5.70 -3.37
CA PRO A 168 1.82 -5.00 -2.90
C PRO A 168 2.55 -5.81 -1.82
N GLY A 169 3.88 -5.58 -1.73
CA GLY A 169 4.71 -6.19 -0.68
C GLY A 169 5.12 -7.66 -0.93
N ASN A 170 4.93 -8.21 -2.13
CA ASN A 170 5.33 -9.58 -2.48
C ASN A 170 6.68 -9.65 -3.21
N GLY A 171 7.48 -8.58 -3.16
CA GLY A 171 8.86 -8.61 -3.66
C GLY A 171 9.02 -8.51 -5.17
N LYS A 172 8.06 -7.97 -5.94
CA LYS A 172 8.17 -7.78 -7.40
C LYS A 172 9.45 -7.02 -7.79
N THR A 173 9.76 -5.93 -7.11
CA THR A 173 10.98 -5.14 -7.30
C THR A 173 12.25 -5.92 -6.93
N LEU A 174 12.19 -6.71 -5.85
CA LEU A 174 13.30 -7.57 -5.42
C LEU A 174 13.56 -8.68 -6.44
N LEU A 175 12.51 -9.34 -6.94
CA LEU A 175 12.61 -10.37 -7.99
C LEU A 175 13.32 -9.84 -9.24
N ALA A 176 12.91 -8.66 -9.73
CA ALA A 176 13.55 -8.04 -10.89
C ALA A 176 15.02 -7.68 -10.64
N LYS A 177 15.33 -7.17 -9.43
CA LYS A 177 16.70 -6.84 -9.04
C LYS A 177 17.57 -8.09 -8.90
N CYS A 178 17.05 -9.15 -8.28
CA CYS A 178 17.78 -10.43 -8.15
C CYS A 178 17.98 -11.09 -9.50
N PHE A 179 17.00 -11.03 -10.39
CA PHE A 179 17.14 -11.53 -11.75
C PHE A 179 18.29 -10.85 -12.50
N SER A 180 18.41 -9.51 -12.42
CA SER A 180 19.52 -8.81 -13.07
C SER A 180 20.89 -9.19 -12.51
N GLY A 181 20.97 -9.45 -11.21
CA GLY A 181 22.21 -9.90 -10.57
C GLY A 181 22.56 -11.35 -10.88
N GLU A 182 21.55 -12.23 -11.01
CA GLU A 182 21.73 -13.62 -11.40
C GLU A 182 22.37 -13.75 -12.79
N ILE A 183 21.92 -12.94 -13.75
CA ILE A 183 22.43 -12.94 -15.13
C ILE A 183 23.53 -11.89 -15.38
N GLN A 184 23.92 -11.13 -14.35
CA GLN A 184 25.01 -10.14 -14.38
C GLN A 184 24.87 -9.08 -15.48
N VAL A 185 23.67 -8.54 -15.69
CA VAL A 185 23.39 -7.46 -16.65
C VAL A 185 23.11 -6.13 -15.96
N GLY A 186 23.22 -5.04 -16.73
CA GLY A 186 22.86 -3.71 -16.24
C GLY A 186 21.39 -3.63 -15.82
N PHE A 187 21.09 -2.88 -14.76
CA PHE A 187 19.75 -2.71 -14.21
C PHE A 187 19.43 -1.23 -14.02
N ILE A 188 18.35 -0.78 -14.62
CA ILE A 188 17.83 0.59 -14.46
C ILE A 188 16.45 0.47 -13.84
N ALA A 189 16.30 0.94 -12.59
CA ALA A 189 15.02 0.96 -11.89
C ALA A 189 14.42 2.36 -11.93
N VAL A 190 13.17 2.45 -12.35
CA VAL A 190 12.38 3.69 -12.39
C VAL A 190 10.98 3.43 -11.86
N SER A 191 10.34 4.45 -11.30
CA SER A 191 8.91 4.42 -11.00
C SER A 191 8.14 5.07 -12.15
N GLY A 192 7.01 4.51 -12.52
CA GLY A 192 6.11 5.08 -13.52
C GLY A 192 5.67 6.50 -13.17
N SER A 193 5.56 6.82 -11.89
CA SER A 193 5.24 8.18 -11.42
C SER A 193 6.29 9.24 -11.80
N GLN A 194 7.55 8.85 -12.06
CA GLN A 194 8.61 9.78 -12.49
C GLN A 194 8.40 10.34 -13.90
N PHE A 195 7.50 9.76 -14.68
CA PHE A 195 7.14 10.21 -16.02
C PHE A 195 5.89 11.10 -16.04
N GLN A 196 5.23 11.26 -14.88
CA GLN A 196 4.10 12.16 -14.73
C GLN A 196 4.64 13.54 -14.34
N GLU A 197 4.48 14.50 -15.21
CA GLU A 197 4.89 15.90 -14.99
C GLU A 197 3.75 16.82 -15.41
N LYS A 198 3.72 18.02 -14.85
CA LYS A 198 2.74 19.05 -15.22
C LYS A 198 3.02 19.68 -16.60
N TYR A 199 4.26 19.59 -17.10
CA TYR A 199 4.69 20.24 -18.34
C TYR A 199 4.62 19.28 -19.54
N VAL A 200 3.94 19.71 -20.60
CA VAL A 200 3.74 18.93 -21.82
C VAL A 200 5.08 18.58 -22.48
N GLY A 201 5.27 17.28 -22.78
CA GLY A 201 6.45 16.79 -23.51
C GLY A 201 7.62 16.32 -22.64
N VAL A 202 7.66 16.60 -21.34
CA VAL A 202 8.73 16.15 -20.44
C VAL A 202 8.69 14.64 -20.24
N GLY A 203 7.51 14.06 -20.02
CA GLY A 203 7.33 12.61 -19.87
C GLY A 203 7.86 11.81 -21.06
N PRO A 204 7.43 12.11 -22.29
CA PRO A 204 7.96 11.48 -23.51
C PRO A 204 9.48 11.65 -23.67
N ALA A 205 10.04 12.83 -23.35
CA ALA A 205 11.48 13.05 -23.42
C ALA A 205 12.25 12.15 -22.45
N ARG A 206 11.79 12.01 -21.21
CA ARG A 206 12.39 11.10 -20.20
C ARG A 206 12.33 9.63 -20.62
N ILE A 207 11.26 9.20 -21.26
CA ILE A 207 11.16 7.84 -21.81
C ILE A 207 12.24 7.63 -22.87
N ARG A 208 12.41 8.57 -23.81
CA ARG A 208 13.47 8.47 -24.82
C ARG A 208 14.87 8.42 -24.20
N GLU A 209 15.13 9.24 -23.19
CA GLU A 209 16.40 9.25 -22.46
C GLU A 209 16.67 7.92 -21.74
N LEU A 210 15.68 7.37 -21.03
CA LEU A 210 15.75 6.06 -20.36
C LEU A 210 16.15 4.96 -21.35
N PHE A 211 15.45 4.89 -22.48
CA PHE A 211 15.69 3.87 -23.49
C PHE A 211 17.02 4.05 -24.22
N ALA A 212 17.45 5.30 -24.47
CA ALA A 212 18.77 5.58 -25.02
C ALA A 212 19.89 5.17 -24.06
N LEU A 213 19.73 5.41 -22.77
CA LEU A 213 20.68 4.97 -21.74
C LEU A 213 20.75 3.44 -21.66
N ALA A 214 19.62 2.74 -21.70
CA ALA A 214 19.59 1.29 -21.69
C ALA A 214 20.26 0.69 -22.93
N LYS A 215 20.03 1.22 -24.13
CA LYS A 215 20.71 0.79 -25.36
C LYS A 215 22.21 0.97 -25.28
N LYS A 216 22.68 2.10 -24.75
CA LYS A 216 24.12 2.37 -24.58
C LYS A 216 24.81 1.38 -23.64
N ASN A 217 24.06 0.84 -22.67
CA ASN A 217 24.57 -0.08 -21.65
C ASN A 217 24.06 -1.52 -21.83
N SER A 218 23.72 -1.91 -23.05
CA SER A 218 23.27 -3.27 -23.40
C SER A 218 24.39 -4.32 -23.14
N PRO A 219 24.08 -5.52 -22.58
CA PRO A 219 22.75 -5.99 -22.18
C PRO A 219 22.23 -5.34 -20.89
N CYS A 220 20.97 -4.90 -20.90
CA CYS A 220 20.40 -4.12 -19.80
C CYS A 220 18.93 -4.46 -19.56
N ILE A 221 18.51 -4.45 -18.28
CA ILE A 221 17.12 -4.56 -17.87
C ILE A 221 16.61 -3.19 -17.47
N ILE A 222 15.46 -2.77 -18.03
CA ILE A 222 14.68 -1.64 -17.56
C ILE A 222 13.56 -2.18 -16.67
N PHE A 223 13.56 -1.80 -15.40
CA PHE A 223 12.49 -2.10 -14.46
C PHE A 223 11.63 -0.86 -14.24
N ILE A 224 10.33 -0.97 -14.52
CA ILE A 224 9.36 0.11 -14.34
C ILE A 224 8.38 -0.33 -13.24
N ASP A 225 8.55 0.22 -12.04
CA ASP A 225 7.59 0.00 -10.95
C ASP A 225 6.36 0.89 -11.14
N GLU A 226 5.21 0.40 -10.67
CA GLU A 226 3.92 1.11 -10.82
C GLU A 226 3.66 1.54 -12.27
N ILE A 227 3.88 0.61 -13.22
CA ILE A 227 3.71 0.90 -14.66
C ILE A 227 2.29 1.36 -15.01
N ASP A 228 1.30 1.03 -14.17
CA ASP A 228 -0.09 1.50 -14.29
C ASP A 228 -0.22 3.01 -14.12
N SER A 229 0.76 3.70 -13.55
CA SER A 229 0.76 5.16 -13.46
C SER A 229 0.87 5.84 -14.83
N ILE A 230 1.62 5.24 -15.79
CA ILE A 230 1.78 5.73 -17.17
C ILE A 230 0.97 4.92 -18.18
N GLY A 231 0.65 3.68 -17.84
CA GLY A 231 0.01 2.71 -18.73
C GLY A 231 -1.50 2.60 -18.57
N LYS A 232 -2.19 3.60 -18.04
CA LYS A 232 -3.65 3.58 -17.81
C LYS A 232 -4.43 3.51 -19.11
N LYS A 233 -5.58 2.79 -19.07
CA LYS A 233 -6.58 2.82 -20.14
C LYS A 233 -6.99 4.26 -20.43
N ARG A 234 -7.08 4.60 -21.72
CA ARG A 234 -7.48 5.92 -22.19
C ARG A 234 -8.88 6.26 -21.67
N SER A 235 -9.05 7.46 -21.15
CA SER A 235 -10.35 8.01 -20.80
C SER A 235 -10.67 9.17 -21.73
N ASP A 236 -11.95 9.33 -22.10
CA ASP A 236 -12.42 10.38 -23.01
C ASP A 236 -12.29 11.82 -22.44
N ASN A 237 -11.68 11.99 -21.28
CA ASN A 237 -11.49 13.29 -20.63
C ASN A 237 -10.23 13.98 -21.17
N ALA A 238 -10.38 15.19 -21.69
CA ALA A 238 -9.32 16.04 -22.24
C ALA A 238 -8.17 16.36 -21.24
N GLN A 239 -8.37 16.14 -19.93
CA GLN A 239 -7.37 16.37 -18.89
C GLN A 239 -6.24 15.32 -18.85
N HIS A 240 -6.31 14.23 -19.65
CA HIS A 240 -5.31 13.15 -19.67
C HIS A 240 -4.44 13.13 -20.93
N ALA A 241 -4.50 14.16 -21.78
CA ALA A 241 -3.76 14.18 -23.06
C ALA A 241 -2.24 14.01 -22.89
N GLU A 242 -1.68 14.44 -21.77
CA GLU A 242 -0.25 14.29 -21.48
C GLU A 242 0.13 12.87 -21.08
N GLN A 243 -0.71 12.20 -20.29
CA GLN A 243 -0.52 10.79 -19.94
C GLN A 243 -0.59 9.92 -21.19
N ASP A 244 -1.53 10.21 -22.09
CA ASP A 244 -1.66 9.52 -23.37
C ASP A 244 -0.44 9.73 -24.27
N SER A 245 0.17 10.93 -24.26
CA SER A 245 1.40 11.23 -24.98
C SER A 245 2.58 10.42 -24.45
N THR A 246 2.71 10.32 -23.14
CA THR A 246 3.75 9.54 -22.45
C THR A 246 3.58 8.04 -22.71
N LEU A 247 2.36 7.52 -22.63
CA LEU A 247 2.04 6.13 -22.99
C LEU A 247 2.39 5.85 -24.46
N ASN A 248 1.99 6.73 -25.38
CA ASN A 248 2.29 6.56 -26.80
C ASN A 248 3.79 6.52 -27.06
N GLU A 249 4.60 7.37 -26.40
CA GLU A 249 6.06 7.32 -26.53
C GLU A 249 6.61 5.99 -25.99
N LEU A 250 6.11 5.49 -24.84
CA LEU A 250 6.51 4.19 -24.33
C LEU A 250 6.19 3.07 -25.34
N LEU A 251 5.00 3.09 -25.95
CA LEU A 251 4.62 2.12 -26.98
C LEU A 251 5.52 2.21 -28.22
N VAL A 252 5.88 3.42 -28.66
CA VAL A 252 6.80 3.64 -29.79
C VAL A 252 8.20 3.10 -29.47
N GLN A 253 8.71 3.35 -28.28
CA GLN A 253 9.99 2.80 -27.86
C GLN A 253 9.95 1.26 -27.78
N LEU A 254 8.88 0.68 -27.23
CA LEU A 254 8.68 -0.77 -27.20
C LEU A 254 8.63 -1.39 -28.62
N ASP A 255 7.96 -0.74 -29.57
CA ASP A 255 7.88 -1.22 -30.94
C ASP A 255 9.19 -1.01 -31.71
N GLY A 256 9.92 0.05 -31.42
CA GLY A 256 11.18 0.42 -32.07
C GLY A 256 12.40 -0.43 -31.69
N PHE A 257 12.26 -1.35 -30.71
CA PHE A 257 13.34 -2.28 -30.34
C PHE A 257 13.50 -3.39 -31.37
N ALA A 258 14.69 -3.52 -31.93
CA ALA A 258 15.09 -4.78 -32.58
C ALA A 258 15.42 -5.82 -31.51
N SER A 259 15.15 -7.09 -31.77
CA SER A 259 15.53 -8.21 -30.87
C SER A 259 17.04 -8.28 -30.60
N ALA A 260 17.84 -7.53 -31.34
CA ALA A 260 19.29 -7.47 -31.24
C ALA A 260 19.80 -6.37 -30.26
N ASP A 261 18.90 -5.50 -29.75
CA ASP A 261 19.34 -4.35 -28.94
C ASP A 261 19.75 -4.74 -27.51
N GLY A 262 19.49 -6.02 -27.07
CA GLY A 262 19.90 -6.54 -25.77
C GLY A 262 19.27 -5.80 -24.56
N VAL A 263 18.10 -5.20 -24.74
CA VAL A 263 17.34 -4.54 -23.67
C VAL A 263 16.08 -5.34 -23.38
N PHE A 264 15.82 -5.59 -22.10
CA PHE A 264 14.65 -6.31 -21.63
C PHE A 264 13.86 -5.47 -20.63
N ILE A 265 12.55 -5.51 -20.72
CA ILE A 265 11.68 -4.67 -19.89
C ILE A 265 10.93 -5.52 -18.88
N ILE A 266 10.97 -5.08 -17.61
CA ILE A 266 10.17 -5.68 -16.55
C ILE A 266 9.26 -4.59 -16.00
N GLY A 267 7.95 -4.69 -16.30
CA GLY A 267 6.93 -3.86 -15.66
C GLY A 267 6.45 -4.50 -14.36
N ALA A 268 6.17 -3.70 -13.34
CA ALA A 268 5.48 -4.16 -12.13
C ALA A 268 4.23 -3.33 -11.88
N THR A 269 3.15 -4.00 -11.48
CA THR A 269 1.89 -3.33 -11.13
C THR A 269 1.14 -4.08 -10.04
N ASN A 270 0.38 -3.33 -9.25
CA ASN A 270 -0.61 -3.89 -8.31
C ASN A 270 -2.03 -3.90 -8.92
N ARG A 271 -2.21 -3.28 -10.08
CA ARG A 271 -3.51 -3.06 -10.72
C ARG A 271 -3.46 -3.30 -12.23
N ALA A 272 -3.24 -4.54 -12.62
CA ALA A 272 -3.22 -4.94 -14.02
C ALA A 272 -4.55 -4.65 -14.77
N ASP A 273 -5.66 -4.58 -14.03
CA ASP A 273 -6.99 -4.21 -14.54
C ASP A 273 -7.06 -2.81 -15.15
N LEU A 274 -6.19 -1.90 -14.72
CA LEU A 274 -6.12 -0.53 -15.21
C LEU A 274 -5.24 -0.35 -16.45
N LEU A 275 -4.38 -1.32 -16.77
CA LEU A 275 -3.43 -1.19 -17.87
C LEU A 275 -4.11 -1.15 -19.22
N ASP A 276 -3.58 -0.30 -20.12
CA ASP A 276 -3.97 -0.30 -21.52
C ASP A 276 -3.55 -1.63 -22.17
N PRO A 277 -4.49 -2.35 -22.81
CA PRO A 277 -4.20 -3.61 -23.49
C PRO A 277 -3.12 -3.51 -24.57
N ALA A 278 -2.83 -2.31 -25.06
CA ALA A 278 -1.76 -2.08 -26.03
C ALA A 278 -0.36 -2.40 -25.46
N LEU A 279 -0.14 -2.25 -24.16
CA LEU A 279 1.13 -2.57 -23.52
C LEU A 279 1.42 -4.08 -23.52
N THR A 280 0.38 -4.89 -23.35
CA THR A 280 0.49 -6.35 -23.21
C THR A 280 0.31 -7.09 -24.53
N ARG A 281 0.25 -6.35 -25.66
CA ARG A 281 0.18 -6.98 -27.00
C ARG A 281 1.49 -7.69 -27.34
N PRO A 282 1.39 -8.84 -28.07
CA PRO A 282 2.57 -9.57 -28.52
C PRO A 282 3.58 -8.67 -29.26
N GLY A 283 4.83 -8.67 -28.82
CA GLY A 283 5.92 -7.83 -29.31
C GLY A 283 6.26 -6.64 -28.44
N ARG A 284 5.62 -6.50 -27.30
CA ARG A 284 5.87 -5.47 -26.27
C ARG A 284 6.16 -6.16 -24.93
N ILE A 285 5.26 -6.09 -23.98
CA ILE A 285 5.35 -6.84 -22.72
C ILE A 285 4.52 -8.13 -22.88
N ASP A 286 5.15 -9.14 -23.46
CA ASP A 286 4.43 -10.31 -23.99
C ASP A 286 4.05 -11.31 -22.91
N LYS A 287 4.82 -11.40 -21.83
CA LYS A 287 4.59 -12.33 -20.73
C LYS A 287 3.98 -11.61 -19.53
N GLN A 288 2.99 -12.24 -18.90
CA GLN A 288 2.39 -11.79 -17.65
C GLN A 288 2.61 -12.88 -16.60
N VAL A 289 3.16 -12.49 -15.46
CA VAL A 289 3.47 -13.40 -14.36
C VAL A 289 2.85 -12.86 -13.08
N TYR A 290 1.99 -13.67 -12.47
CA TYR A 290 1.31 -13.30 -11.23
C TYR A 290 2.14 -13.66 -10.00
N VAL A 291 2.48 -12.65 -9.20
CA VAL A 291 3.21 -12.78 -7.92
C VAL A 291 2.19 -12.65 -6.79
N GLY A 292 1.54 -13.74 -6.44
CA GLY A 292 0.50 -13.80 -5.41
C GLY A 292 1.04 -13.68 -3.99
N LEU A 293 0.13 -13.71 -3.01
CA LEU A 293 0.53 -13.88 -1.61
C LEU A 293 1.24 -15.22 -1.43
N PRO A 294 2.28 -15.28 -0.57
CA PRO A 294 3.04 -16.50 -0.35
C PRO A 294 2.17 -17.58 0.33
N ASP A 295 2.22 -18.80 -0.20
CA ASP A 295 1.67 -19.99 0.44
C ASP A 295 2.53 -20.44 1.64
N ASP A 296 2.09 -21.45 2.39
CA ASP A 296 2.78 -21.91 3.60
C ASP A 296 4.24 -22.29 3.36
N PRO A 297 4.58 -23.08 2.33
CA PRO A 297 5.99 -23.36 2.00
C PRO A 297 6.80 -22.12 1.66
N THR A 298 6.23 -21.21 0.87
CA THR A 298 6.90 -19.95 0.49
C THR A 298 7.08 -19.04 1.71
N ARG A 299 6.06 -18.93 2.60
CA ARG A 299 6.20 -18.16 3.85
C ARG A 299 7.33 -18.72 4.72
N LYS A 300 7.45 -20.05 4.82
CA LYS A 300 8.52 -20.69 5.58
C LYS A 300 9.90 -20.31 5.05
N LEU A 301 10.09 -20.31 3.73
CA LEU A 301 11.34 -19.91 3.08
C LEU A 301 11.65 -18.41 3.28
N ILE A 302 10.65 -17.55 3.17
CA ILE A 302 10.80 -16.11 3.41
C ILE A 302 11.21 -15.85 4.87
N LEU A 303 10.52 -16.50 5.82
CA LEU A 303 10.84 -16.38 7.25
C LEU A 303 12.24 -16.91 7.56
N ASP A 304 12.69 -18.00 6.93
CA ASP A 304 14.04 -18.54 7.09
C ASP A 304 15.10 -17.54 6.66
N ILE A 305 14.88 -16.83 5.56
CA ILE A 305 15.79 -15.78 5.09
C ILE A 305 15.86 -14.63 6.11
N HIS A 306 14.70 -14.14 6.58
CA HIS A 306 14.63 -12.95 7.43
C HIS A 306 14.92 -13.20 8.92
N GLN A 307 14.90 -14.46 9.39
CA GLN A 307 15.31 -14.80 10.75
C GLN A 307 16.83 -14.75 10.96
N LYS A 308 17.63 -14.79 9.89
CA LYS A 308 19.10 -14.77 9.99
C LYS A 308 19.58 -13.58 10.82
N GLY A 309 20.37 -13.87 11.87
CA GLY A 309 20.85 -12.86 12.81
C GLY A 309 19.83 -12.39 13.87
N LYS A 310 18.64 -12.99 13.93
CA LYS A 310 17.62 -12.70 14.95
C LYS A 310 17.36 -13.97 15.78
N PRO A 311 17.83 -14.07 17.02
CA PRO A 311 17.56 -15.23 17.88
C PRO A 311 16.07 -15.31 18.22
N LEU A 312 15.43 -16.42 17.89
CA LEU A 312 14.00 -16.68 18.09
C LEU A 312 13.80 -17.86 19.04
N ASN A 313 12.85 -17.75 19.96
CA ASN A 313 12.41 -18.84 20.83
C ASN A 313 11.12 -19.50 20.31
N VAL A 314 11.00 -19.61 19.00
CA VAL A 314 9.88 -20.24 18.29
C VAL A 314 10.38 -20.99 17.08
N THR A 315 9.64 -21.97 16.61
CA THR A 315 9.96 -22.70 15.38
C THR A 315 9.47 -21.94 14.14
N LEU A 316 10.03 -22.25 12.96
CA LEU A 316 9.54 -21.71 11.70
C LEU A 316 8.08 -22.10 11.44
N ASP A 317 7.67 -23.30 11.86
CA ASP A 317 6.29 -23.75 11.67
C ASP A 317 5.32 -22.92 12.55
N ASP A 318 5.70 -22.60 13.79
CA ASP A 318 4.92 -21.67 14.63
C ASP A 318 4.78 -20.29 13.96
N LEU A 319 5.83 -19.79 13.32
CA LEU A 319 5.79 -18.50 12.60
C LEU A 319 4.85 -18.55 11.39
N VAL A 320 4.86 -19.64 10.63
CA VAL A 320 3.94 -19.86 9.51
C VAL A 320 2.49 -19.89 10.00
N ASP A 321 2.23 -20.60 11.09
CA ASP A 321 0.90 -20.70 11.73
C ASP A 321 0.39 -19.34 12.25
N MET A 322 1.31 -18.44 12.64
CA MET A 322 0.98 -17.10 13.16
C MET A 322 0.77 -16.04 12.09
N SER A 323 1.16 -16.33 10.84
CA SER A 323 1.21 -15.35 9.74
C SER A 323 0.40 -15.75 8.49
N PRO A 324 -0.81 -16.34 8.61
CA PRO A 324 -1.60 -16.69 7.43
C PRO A 324 -2.02 -15.42 6.69
N GLY A 325 -1.85 -15.44 5.36
CA GLY A 325 -2.22 -14.32 4.49
C GLY A 325 -1.28 -13.11 4.54
N PHE A 326 -0.13 -13.20 5.22
CA PHE A 326 0.86 -12.14 5.22
C PHE A 326 1.61 -12.07 3.89
N SER A 327 1.85 -10.86 3.41
CA SER A 327 2.76 -10.60 2.30
C SER A 327 4.22 -10.75 2.75
N ALA A 328 5.15 -10.90 1.82
CA ALA A 328 6.59 -11.02 2.11
C ALA A 328 7.10 -9.83 2.96
N ALA A 329 6.68 -8.61 2.64
CA ALA A 329 7.03 -7.42 3.43
C ALA A 329 6.46 -7.44 4.85
N GLN A 330 5.26 -8.00 5.04
CA GLN A 330 4.68 -8.16 6.39
C GLN A 330 5.42 -9.20 7.22
N LEU A 331 5.91 -10.29 6.59
CA LEU A 331 6.73 -11.31 7.26
C LEU A 331 8.08 -10.75 7.70
N GLU A 332 8.75 -9.98 6.84
CA GLU A 332 9.97 -9.25 7.18
C GLU A 332 9.75 -8.30 8.35
N ASN A 333 8.68 -7.47 8.25
CA ASN A 333 8.32 -6.51 9.29
C ASN A 333 7.99 -7.19 10.62
N LEU A 334 7.31 -8.34 10.60
CA LEU A 334 6.98 -9.13 11.79
C LEU A 334 8.25 -9.47 12.60
N LEU A 335 9.26 -10.04 11.93
CA LEU A 335 10.51 -10.44 12.59
C LEU A 335 11.34 -9.23 13.01
N ASN A 336 11.38 -8.18 12.22
CA ASN A 336 12.13 -6.97 12.50
C ASN A 336 11.55 -6.21 13.70
N GLU A 337 10.24 -5.97 13.72
CA GLU A 337 9.57 -5.28 14.82
C GLU A 337 9.58 -6.09 16.12
N ALA A 338 9.45 -7.43 16.02
CA ALA A 338 9.54 -8.29 17.20
C ALA A 338 10.94 -8.25 17.81
N MET A 339 12.00 -8.25 17.01
CA MET A 339 13.38 -8.10 17.50
C MET A 339 13.61 -6.71 18.12
N LEU A 340 13.16 -5.65 17.47
CA LEU A 340 13.22 -4.30 18.02
C LEU A 340 12.48 -4.20 19.35
N TYR A 341 11.32 -4.85 19.48
CA TYR A 341 10.58 -4.88 20.72
C TYR A 341 11.36 -5.62 21.83
N ALA A 342 11.93 -6.80 21.52
CA ALA A 342 12.74 -7.56 22.48
C ALA A 342 13.95 -6.74 22.97
N LEU A 343 14.66 -6.07 22.06
CA LEU A 343 15.82 -5.23 22.40
C LEU A 343 15.42 -4.04 23.29
N ARG A 344 14.27 -3.40 23.06
CA ARG A 344 13.75 -2.33 23.94
C ARG A 344 13.42 -2.82 25.35
N GLN A 345 13.18 -4.13 25.51
CA GLN A 345 12.98 -4.78 26.79
C GLN A 345 14.30 -5.35 27.37
N ASN A 346 15.45 -4.95 26.83
CA ASN A 346 16.79 -5.46 27.20
C ASN A 346 16.91 -6.98 27.05
N ARG A 347 16.19 -7.59 26.12
CA ARG A 347 16.29 -9.01 25.75
C ARG A 347 16.98 -9.18 24.41
N THR A 348 17.79 -10.22 24.29
CA THR A 348 18.54 -10.56 23.05
C THR A 348 17.83 -11.62 22.21
N MET A 349 16.70 -12.13 22.67
CA MET A 349 15.92 -13.19 22.04
C MET A 349 14.45 -12.77 21.92
N VAL A 350 13.86 -13.06 20.78
CA VAL A 350 12.43 -12.83 20.51
C VAL A 350 11.63 -13.97 21.09
N MET A 351 10.64 -13.65 21.90
CA MET A 351 9.72 -14.60 22.48
C MET A 351 8.43 -14.68 21.66
N LYS A 352 7.64 -15.74 21.86
CA LYS A 352 6.38 -15.95 21.18
C LYS A 352 5.39 -14.79 21.38
N GLU A 353 5.34 -14.26 22.60
CA GLU A 353 4.47 -13.15 22.98
C GLU A 353 4.83 -11.85 22.23
N ASP A 354 6.12 -11.64 21.90
CA ASP A 354 6.55 -10.49 21.11
C ASP A 354 6.01 -10.58 19.67
N LEU A 355 6.08 -11.77 19.09
CA LEU A 355 5.58 -12.04 17.74
C LEU A 355 4.05 -11.93 17.67
N GLU A 356 3.34 -12.48 18.64
CA GLU A 356 1.89 -12.37 18.74
C GLU A 356 1.46 -10.91 18.84
N ARG A 357 2.13 -10.13 19.67
CA ARG A 357 1.88 -8.70 19.83
C ARG A 357 2.11 -7.93 18.54
N VAL A 358 3.22 -8.19 17.85
CA VAL A 358 3.53 -7.52 16.58
C VAL A 358 2.58 -7.97 15.47
N SER A 359 2.25 -9.26 15.39
CA SER A 359 1.26 -9.78 14.44
C SER A 359 -0.10 -9.09 14.60
N ASN A 360 -0.58 -8.97 15.85
CA ASN A 360 -1.83 -8.26 16.14
C ASN A 360 -1.77 -6.79 15.71
N ARG A 361 -0.60 -6.15 15.86
CA ARG A 361 -0.36 -4.77 15.45
C ARG A 361 -0.29 -4.59 13.93
N ILE A 362 0.26 -5.56 13.20
CA ILE A 362 0.29 -5.55 11.73
C ILE A 362 -1.14 -5.69 11.18
N LEU A 363 -1.96 -6.57 11.77
CA LEU A 363 -3.35 -6.81 11.36
C LEU A 363 -4.28 -5.67 11.75
N GLY A 364 -4.18 -5.17 12.98
CA GLY A 364 -5.05 -4.12 13.52
C GLY A 364 -4.62 -2.69 13.18
N GLY A 365 -3.44 -2.50 12.55
CA GLY A 365 -2.85 -1.18 12.27
C GLY A 365 -2.06 -0.60 13.44
N TYR A 366 -1.14 0.31 13.11
CA TYR A 366 -0.24 0.96 14.07
C TYR A 366 -0.85 2.26 14.60
N GLN A 367 -1.11 2.34 15.92
CA GLN A 367 -1.35 3.62 16.59
C GLN A 367 -0.72 3.63 17.98
N SER A 368 -0.22 4.80 18.37
CA SER A 368 0.48 5.04 19.66
C SER A 368 -0.47 5.39 20.82
N VAL A 369 -1.77 5.54 20.56
CA VAL A 369 -2.74 5.98 21.57
C VAL A 369 -3.62 4.81 21.99
N LYS A 370 -3.61 4.51 23.29
CA LYS A 370 -4.53 3.55 23.88
C LYS A 370 -5.93 4.16 23.89
N VAL A 371 -6.89 3.44 23.34
CA VAL A 371 -8.31 3.82 23.42
C VAL A 371 -8.83 3.36 24.78
N ASN A 372 -9.34 4.30 25.56
CA ASN A 372 -9.99 3.97 26.82
C ASN A 372 -11.45 3.60 26.53
N LEU A 373 -11.73 2.33 26.46
CA LEU A 373 -13.09 1.78 26.36
C LEU A 373 -13.61 1.41 27.74
N THR A 374 -14.88 1.60 27.96
CA THR A 374 -15.61 1.07 29.11
C THR A 374 -15.79 -0.44 28.95
N ASP A 375 -16.03 -1.17 30.04
CA ASP A 375 -16.29 -2.61 30.00
C ASP A 375 -17.50 -2.95 29.09
N ALA A 376 -18.50 -2.07 29.03
CA ALA A 376 -19.64 -2.21 28.15
C ALA A 376 -19.25 -2.10 26.67
N GLU A 377 -18.40 -1.15 26.32
CA GLU A 377 -17.90 -1.01 24.93
C GLU A 377 -16.96 -2.17 24.55
N ILE A 378 -16.14 -2.64 25.47
CA ILE A 378 -15.32 -3.86 25.25
C ILE A 378 -16.22 -5.07 24.98
N TYR A 379 -17.29 -5.23 25.77
CA TYR A 379 -18.26 -6.32 25.56
C TYR A 379 -18.99 -6.16 24.23
N GLN A 380 -19.33 -4.94 23.81
CA GLN A 380 -19.96 -4.67 22.52
C GLN A 380 -19.05 -5.08 21.36
N VAL A 381 -17.75 -4.68 21.40
CA VAL A 381 -16.76 -5.12 20.41
C VAL A 381 -16.62 -6.66 20.43
N ALA A 382 -16.63 -7.28 21.61
CA ALA A 382 -16.56 -8.73 21.72
C ALA A 382 -17.76 -9.43 21.07
N VAL A 383 -18.97 -8.90 21.24
CA VAL A 383 -20.19 -9.42 20.61
C VAL A 383 -20.08 -9.30 19.09
N HIS A 384 -19.62 -8.17 18.59
CA HIS A 384 -19.42 -7.92 17.17
C HIS A 384 -18.45 -8.94 16.55
N GLU A 385 -17.24 -9.05 17.07
CA GLU A 385 -16.20 -9.95 16.54
C GLU A 385 -16.60 -11.42 16.65
N MET A 386 -17.27 -11.81 17.76
CA MET A 386 -17.80 -13.16 17.89
C MET A 386 -18.96 -13.44 16.92
N GLY A 387 -19.68 -12.41 16.48
CA GLY A 387 -20.68 -12.53 15.42
C GLY A 387 -20.08 -13.01 14.11
N HIS A 388 -18.95 -12.41 13.68
CA HIS A 388 -18.19 -12.85 12.51
C HIS A 388 -17.66 -14.27 12.69
N ALA A 389 -16.98 -14.52 13.81
CA ALA A 389 -16.31 -15.78 14.09
C ALA A 389 -17.29 -16.96 14.13
N LEU A 390 -18.38 -16.83 14.87
CA LEU A 390 -19.37 -17.91 15.01
C LEU A 390 -20.17 -18.14 13.74
N THR A 391 -20.47 -17.07 12.97
CA THR A 391 -21.07 -17.23 11.64
C THR A 391 -20.15 -18.05 10.73
N GLY A 392 -18.86 -17.72 10.71
CA GLY A 392 -17.86 -18.49 9.96
C GLY A 392 -17.74 -19.93 10.46
N PHE A 393 -17.63 -20.14 11.76
CA PHE A 393 -17.54 -21.46 12.37
C PHE A 393 -18.71 -22.38 11.97
N MET A 394 -19.95 -21.88 12.09
CA MET A 394 -21.16 -22.61 11.72
C MET A 394 -21.28 -22.90 10.22
N LYS A 395 -20.58 -22.15 9.39
CA LYS A 395 -20.51 -22.33 7.93
C LYS A 395 -19.25 -23.05 7.46
N ASN A 396 -18.48 -23.66 8.37
CA ASN A 396 -17.23 -24.37 8.08
C ASN A 396 -16.15 -23.47 7.43
N ARG A 397 -16.14 -22.18 7.80
CA ARG A 397 -15.04 -21.24 7.50
C ARG A 397 -14.20 -21.08 8.75
N PRO A 398 -13.05 -21.79 8.86
CA PRO A 398 -12.21 -21.70 10.04
C PRO A 398 -11.54 -20.33 10.15
N PHE A 399 -11.43 -19.84 11.37
CA PHE A 399 -10.65 -18.65 11.69
C PHE A 399 -9.40 -19.05 12.51
N VAL A 400 -8.40 -18.20 12.52
CA VAL A 400 -7.18 -18.39 13.31
C VAL A 400 -7.42 -17.93 14.74
N LYS A 401 -7.85 -16.68 14.87
CA LYS A 401 -8.12 -16.01 16.16
C LYS A 401 -9.12 -14.88 16.01
N VAL A 402 -9.71 -14.52 17.13
CA VAL A 402 -10.51 -13.31 17.33
C VAL A 402 -9.81 -12.47 18.37
N CYS A 403 -9.61 -11.19 18.12
CA CYS A 403 -8.91 -10.30 19.05
C CYS A 403 -9.67 -8.99 19.24
N ILE A 404 -9.62 -8.46 20.47
CA ILE A 404 -9.97 -7.07 20.79
C ILE A 404 -8.69 -6.26 20.85
N HIS A 405 -8.63 -5.15 20.14
CA HIS A 405 -7.44 -4.35 19.97
C HIS A 405 -7.61 -2.93 20.50
N LEU A 406 -7.15 -2.68 21.73
CA LEU A 406 -7.34 -1.40 22.42
C LEU A 406 -6.36 -0.29 21.98
N TRP A 407 -5.56 -0.53 20.92
CA TRP A 407 -4.49 0.38 20.50
C TRP A 407 -4.77 1.06 19.15
N SER A 408 -5.96 0.89 18.60
CA SER A 408 -6.35 1.53 17.35
C SER A 408 -7.81 2.00 17.41
N PRO A 409 -8.09 3.31 17.30
CA PRO A 409 -9.48 3.78 17.24
C PRO A 409 -10.19 3.41 15.93
N LYS A 410 -9.44 2.98 14.91
CA LYS A 410 -10.00 2.57 13.61
C LYS A 410 -10.38 1.09 13.56
N THR A 411 -9.79 0.27 14.43
CA THR A 411 -10.03 -1.19 14.44
C THR A 411 -9.97 -1.63 15.89
N LEU A 412 -11.11 -1.68 16.55
CA LEU A 412 -11.24 -2.04 17.97
C LEU A 412 -11.16 -3.55 18.19
N GLY A 413 -11.43 -4.33 17.15
CA GLY A 413 -11.30 -5.77 17.11
C GLY A 413 -11.05 -6.27 15.70
N PHE A 414 -10.72 -7.52 15.55
CA PHE A 414 -10.68 -8.21 14.26
C PHE A 414 -10.84 -9.73 14.42
N THR A 415 -11.45 -10.34 13.44
CA THR A 415 -11.53 -11.78 13.28
C THR A 415 -10.68 -12.21 12.10
N GLN A 416 -9.59 -12.95 12.35
CA GLN A 416 -8.67 -13.43 11.32
C GLN A 416 -9.12 -14.78 10.82
N PHE A 417 -9.68 -14.86 9.61
CA PHE A 417 -10.00 -16.10 8.94
C PHE A 417 -8.77 -16.75 8.31
N VAL A 418 -8.78 -18.07 8.16
CA VAL A 418 -7.72 -18.79 7.45
C VAL A 418 -7.77 -18.38 5.98
N ALA A 419 -6.65 -17.86 5.50
CA ALA A 419 -6.50 -17.58 4.07
C ALA A 419 -6.41 -18.92 3.34
N GLY A 420 -7.35 -19.20 2.48
CA GLY A 420 -7.35 -20.40 1.67
C GLY A 420 -8.78 -20.73 1.24
N GLY A 421 -8.94 -20.97 -0.04
CA GLY A 421 -10.19 -21.37 -0.66
C GLY A 421 -9.88 -21.72 -2.11
N SER A 422 -10.77 -22.43 -2.77
CA SER A 422 -10.68 -22.60 -4.22
C SER A 422 -10.63 -21.23 -4.89
N PRO A 423 -9.76 -21.02 -5.90
CA PRO A 423 -9.82 -19.82 -6.73
C PRO A 423 -11.17 -19.68 -7.46
N LEU A 424 -11.93 -20.76 -7.53
CA LEU A 424 -13.30 -20.81 -8.06
C LEU A 424 -14.27 -20.90 -6.89
N MET A 425 -14.92 -19.78 -6.56
CA MET A 425 -15.94 -19.70 -5.52
C MET A 425 -17.33 -19.78 -6.15
N SER A 426 -18.18 -20.61 -5.59
CA SER A 426 -19.60 -20.70 -5.97
C SER A 426 -20.40 -19.52 -5.39
N ARG A 427 -21.59 -19.26 -5.97
CA ARG A 427 -22.55 -18.28 -5.40
C ARG A 427 -22.82 -18.54 -3.91
N LYS A 428 -22.94 -19.82 -3.52
CA LYS A 428 -23.20 -20.21 -2.14
C LYS A 428 -22.04 -19.84 -1.21
N GLU A 429 -20.81 -20.00 -1.65
CA GLU A 429 -19.61 -19.65 -0.86
C GLU A 429 -19.48 -18.15 -0.69
N LEU A 430 -19.69 -17.36 -1.74
CA LEU A 430 -19.68 -15.90 -1.66
C LEU A 430 -20.84 -15.37 -0.80
N PHE A 431 -22.00 -16.04 -0.83
CA PHE A 431 -23.10 -15.69 0.04
C PHE A 431 -22.79 -15.98 1.52
N ILE A 432 -22.04 -17.06 1.81
CA ILE A 432 -21.53 -17.32 3.16
C ILE A 432 -20.58 -16.19 3.60
N ASP A 433 -19.72 -15.71 2.70
CA ASP A 433 -18.82 -14.61 3.03
C ASP A 433 -19.61 -13.30 3.30
N LEU A 434 -20.72 -13.04 2.58
CA LEU A 434 -21.66 -11.95 2.94
C LEU A 434 -22.26 -12.14 4.33
N MET A 435 -22.68 -13.38 4.67
CA MET A 435 -23.21 -13.68 6.01
C MET A 435 -22.17 -13.43 7.11
N ILE A 436 -20.90 -13.76 6.85
CA ILE A 436 -19.79 -13.52 7.77
C ILE A 436 -19.56 -12.02 7.94
N LEU A 437 -19.44 -11.24 6.84
CA LEU A 437 -19.24 -9.79 6.88
C LEU A 437 -20.34 -9.07 7.67
N LEU A 438 -21.59 -9.52 7.55
CA LEU A 438 -22.72 -8.92 8.27
C LEU A 438 -22.95 -9.53 9.66
N GLY A 439 -22.18 -10.57 10.02
CA GLY A 439 -22.31 -11.33 11.25
C GLY A 439 -22.14 -10.49 12.51
N GLY A 440 -21.17 -9.59 12.52
CA GLY A 440 -20.90 -8.70 13.66
C GLY A 440 -22.09 -7.81 13.99
N ARG A 441 -22.60 -7.10 12.99
CA ARG A 441 -23.78 -6.23 13.13
C ARG A 441 -25.02 -7.00 13.62
N VAL A 442 -25.27 -8.18 13.04
CA VAL A 442 -26.42 -9.01 13.40
C VAL A 442 -26.29 -9.51 14.84
N ALA A 443 -25.08 -9.84 15.29
CA ALA A 443 -24.82 -10.24 16.67
C ALA A 443 -25.10 -9.10 17.66
N GLU A 444 -24.67 -7.86 17.35
CA GLU A 444 -24.98 -6.68 18.17
C GLU A 444 -26.50 -6.51 18.30
N GLU A 445 -27.25 -6.51 17.21
CA GLU A 445 -28.72 -6.37 17.23
C GLU A 445 -29.40 -7.48 18.04
N LEU A 446 -28.88 -8.72 17.96
CA LEU A 446 -29.46 -9.87 18.66
C LEU A 446 -29.18 -9.84 20.16
N VAL A 447 -27.99 -9.43 20.58
CA VAL A 447 -27.53 -9.51 21.98
C VAL A 447 -27.77 -8.23 22.74
N LEU A 448 -27.55 -7.07 22.10
CA LEU A 448 -27.62 -5.73 22.71
C LEU A 448 -28.93 -5.00 22.39
N GLY A 449 -29.64 -5.42 21.34
CA GLY A 449 -30.87 -4.77 20.86
C GLY A 449 -30.66 -3.59 19.92
N GLU A 450 -29.42 -3.16 19.72
CA GLU A 450 -29.03 -2.06 18.83
C GLU A 450 -27.70 -2.36 18.16
N CYS A 451 -27.37 -1.66 17.06
CA CYS A 451 -26.11 -1.78 16.36
C CYS A 451 -25.29 -0.49 16.47
N SER A 452 -23.97 -0.65 16.47
CA SER A 452 -23.02 0.47 16.52
C SER A 452 -22.56 0.92 15.13
N SER A 453 -21.86 2.06 15.09
CA SER A 453 -21.15 2.54 13.88
C SER A 453 -19.92 1.70 13.53
N GLY A 454 -19.51 0.77 14.39
CA GLY A 454 -18.33 -0.08 14.19
C GLY A 454 -18.43 -0.96 12.94
N ALA A 455 -19.64 -1.34 12.53
CA ALA A 455 -19.90 -2.18 11.36
C ALA A 455 -19.81 -1.43 10.00
N SER A 456 -19.38 -0.17 9.94
CA SER A 456 -19.38 0.61 8.69
C SER A 456 -18.51 -0.01 7.60
N ARG A 457 -17.32 -0.47 7.97
CA ARG A 457 -16.38 -1.11 7.04
C ARG A 457 -16.90 -2.45 6.51
N ASP A 458 -17.48 -3.25 7.39
CA ASP A 458 -18.05 -4.55 7.01
C ASP A 458 -19.21 -4.38 6.04
N LEU A 459 -20.02 -3.32 6.25
CA LEU A 459 -21.12 -2.98 5.34
C LEU A 459 -20.61 -2.54 3.97
N GLU A 460 -19.55 -1.73 3.91
CA GLU A 460 -18.91 -1.34 2.65
C GLU A 460 -18.34 -2.56 1.90
N GLU A 461 -17.66 -3.45 2.60
CA GLU A 461 -17.11 -4.67 2.03
C GLU A 461 -18.21 -5.63 1.56
N ALA A 462 -19.29 -5.77 2.33
CA ALA A 462 -20.45 -6.58 1.95
C ALA A 462 -21.16 -6.02 0.70
N ALA A 463 -21.35 -4.69 0.62
CA ALA A 463 -21.94 -4.04 -0.55
C ALA A 463 -21.09 -4.27 -1.80
N ARG A 464 -19.77 -4.08 -1.71
CA ARG A 464 -18.81 -4.34 -2.80
C ARG A 464 -18.81 -5.81 -3.23
N LEU A 465 -18.89 -6.75 -2.28
CA LEU A 465 -18.97 -8.18 -2.60
C LEU A 465 -20.26 -8.51 -3.33
N ALA A 466 -21.41 -8.00 -2.86
CA ALA A 466 -22.71 -8.18 -3.51
C ALA A 466 -22.72 -7.60 -4.92
N GLU A 467 -22.17 -6.41 -5.13
CA GLU A 467 -21.99 -5.79 -6.44
C GLU A 467 -21.14 -6.67 -7.38
N ASN A 468 -20.00 -7.18 -6.90
CA ASN A 468 -19.17 -8.09 -7.67
C ASN A 468 -19.90 -9.39 -8.03
N MET A 469 -20.69 -9.95 -7.10
CA MET A 469 -21.50 -11.15 -7.37
C MET A 469 -22.48 -10.92 -8.52
N VAL A 470 -23.16 -9.78 -8.55
CA VAL A 470 -24.16 -9.45 -9.56
C VAL A 470 -23.50 -9.06 -10.89
N LEU A 471 -22.58 -8.08 -10.88
CA LEU A 471 -22.06 -7.47 -12.11
C LEU A 471 -20.87 -8.22 -12.73
N LYS A 472 -19.94 -8.71 -11.89
CA LYS A 472 -18.70 -9.33 -12.42
C LYS A 472 -18.82 -10.83 -12.60
N PHE A 473 -19.50 -11.50 -11.66
CA PHE A 473 -19.57 -12.96 -11.66
C PHE A 473 -20.88 -13.49 -12.27
N GLY A 474 -21.84 -12.60 -12.56
CA GLY A 474 -23.13 -13.01 -13.12
C GLY A 474 -23.91 -13.95 -12.19
N MET A 475 -23.76 -13.77 -10.87
CA MET A 475 -24.36 -14.64 -9.85
C MET A 475 -25.66 -14.06 -9.26
N GLY A 476 -26.25 -13.05 -9.93
CA GLY A 476 -27.61 -12.56 -9.63
C GLY A 476 -28.68 -13.57 -10.06
N ASN A 477 -29.95 -13.20 -9.96
CA ASN A 477 -31.05 -13.97 -10.54
C ASN A 477 -31.12 -13.76 -12.05
N GLU A 478 -30.71 -12.58 -12.52
CA GLU A 478 -30.60 -12.23 -13.93
C GLU A 478 -29.14 -11.92 -14.30
N LEU A 479 -28.80 -12.04 -15.59
CA LEU A 479 -27.48 -11.68 -16.11
C LEU A 479 -27.50 -10.22 -16.55
N PHE A 480 -26.61 -9.43 -15.96
CA PHE A 480 -26.47 -8.02 -16.25
C PHE A 480 -25.23 -7.74 -17.09
N LEU A 481 -25.38 -6.87 -18.10
CA LEU A 481 -24.25 -6.41 -18.91
C LEU A 481 -23.63 -5.16 -18.26
N PRO A 482 -22.29 -5.11 -18.10
CA PRO A 482 -21.63 -3.88 -17.72
C PRO A 482 -21.96 -2.76 -18.72
N HIS A 483 -22.22 -1.54 -18.24
CA HIS A 483 -22.55 -0.36 -19.04
C HIS A 483 -23.97 -0.29 -19.63
N ALA A 484 -24.93 -0.92 -18.98
CA ALA A 484 -26.33 -0.86 -19.37
C ALA A 484 -26.99 0.50 -19.03
N SER A 485 -28.20 0.72 -19.58
CA SER A 485 -29.03 1.91 -19.38
C SER A 485 -29.40 2.14 -17.89
N ASP A 486 -29.87 3.35 -17.54
CA ASP A 486 -30.27 3.70 -16.17
C ASP A 486 -31.33 2.75 -15.59
N LYS A 487 -32.26 2.26 -16.43
CA LYS A 487 -33.23 1.25 -16.01
C LYS A 487 -32.55 -0.06 -15.56
N TYR A 488 -31.49 -0.44 -16.22
CA TYR A 488 -30.71 -1.62 -15.89
C TYR A 488 -29.98 -1.46 -14.55
N ARG A 489 -29.55 -0.23 -14.21
CA ARG A 489 -28.94 0.08 -12.90
C ARG A 489 -29.94 -0.11 -11.76
N GLU A 490 -31.19 0.30 -11.95
CA GLU A 490 -32.25 0.08 -10.95
C GLU A 490 -32.48 -1.43 -10.68
N ASP A 491 -32.43 -2.26 -11.70
CA ASP A 491 -32.57 -3.71 -11.56
C ASP A 491 -31.35 -4.34 -10.86
N VAL A 492 -30.12 -3.88 -11.19
CA VAL A 492 -28.88 -4.27 -10.49
C VAL A 492 -28.95 -3.88 -9.03
N ASP A 493 -29.32 -2.64 -8.72
CA ASP A 493 -29.45 -2.15 -7.34
C ASP A 493 -30.47 -2.96 -6.54
N ARG A 494 -31.55 -3.39 -7.19
CA ARG A 494 -32.56 -4.26 -6.58
C ARG A 494 -32.00 -5.65 -6.25
N GLU A 495 -31.22 -6.26 -7.16
CA GLU A 495 -30.58 -7.55 -6.92
C GLU A 495 -29.56 -7.46 -5.79
N ILE A 496 -28.74 -6.41 -5.75
CA ILE A 496 -27.80 -6.15 -4.67
C ILE A 496 -28.55 -6.00 -3.34
N ALA A 497 -29.63 -5.22 -3.32
CA ALA A 497 -30.44 -5.00 -2.14
C ALA A 497 -31.08 -6.31 -1.62
N VAL A 498 -31.46 -7.24 -2.51
CA VAL A 498 -31.96 -8.56 -2.13
C VAL A 498 -30.86 -9.36 -1.41
N LEU A 499 -29.63 -9.43 -1.97
CA LEU A 499 -28.53 -10.12 -1.33
C LEU A 499 -28.19 -9.54 0.05
N LEU A 500 -28.14 -8.20 0.16
CA LEU A 500 -27.85 -7.49 1.41
C LEU A 500 -28.99 -7.59 2.45
N LYS A 501 -30.20 -7.94 2.03
CA LYS A 501 -31.33 -8.20 2.92
C LYS A 501 -31.39 -9.65 3.37
N ASP A 502 -31.12 -10.58 2.48
CA ASP A 502 -31.22 -12.01 2.75
C ASP A 502 -30.07 -12.53 3.62
N ALA A 503 -28.85 -12.03 3.43
CA ALA A 503 -27.70 -12.45 4.22
C ALA A 503 -27.87 -12.19 5.72
N PRO A 504 -28.20 -10.97 6.21
CA PRO A 504 -28.45 -10.73 7.64
C PRO A 504 -29.67 -11.48 8.16
N TYR A 505 -30.70 -11.72 7.34
CA TYR A 505 -31.85 -12.51 7.76
C TYR A 505 -31.45 -13.95 8.09
N GLN A 506 -30.68 -14.61 7.19
CA GLN A 506 -30.18 -15.97 7.42
C GLN A 506 -29.15 -16.01 8.55
N THR A 507 -28.31 -14.99 8.69
CA THR A 507 -27.33 -14.86 9.78
C THR A 507 -28.04 -14.73 11.13
N ARG A 508 -29.12 -13.95 11.20
CA ARG A 508 -29.94 -13.80 12.41
C ARG A 508 -30.56 -15.13 12.84
N ALA A 509 -31.13 -15.88 11.90
CA ALA A 509 -31.68 -17.20 12.18
C ALA A 509 -30.62 -18.18 12.72
N LEU A 510 -29.40 -18.11 12.14
CA LEU A 510 -28.25 -18.92 12.56
C LEU A 510 -27.81 -18.56 14.00
N LEU A 511 -27.53 -17.28 14.25
CA LEU A 511 -27.01 -16.80 15.54
C LEU A 511 -28.06 -16.88 16.67
N ALA A 512 -29.35 -16.71 16.36
CA ALA A 512 -30.42 -16.87 17.33
C ALA A 512 -30.46 -18.32 17.91
N GLY A 513 -30.19 -19.33 17.08
CA GLY A 513 -30.12 -20.72 17.51
C GLY A 513 -28.97 -21.01 18.49
N ILE A 514 -27.93 -20.17 18.50
CA ILE A 514 -26.74 -20.32 19.36
C ILE A 514 -26.52 -19.10 20.27
N ALA A 515 -27.53 -18.28 20.49
CA ALA A 515 -27.41 -17.01 21.24
C ALA A 515 -26.81 -17.18 22.66
N PRO A 516 -27.13 -18.24 23.45
CA PRO A 516 -26.45 -18.45 24.74
C PRO A 516 -24.94 -18.65 24.57
N TRP A 517 -24.53 -19.46 23.60
CA TRP A 517 -23.12 -19.69 23.31
C TRP A 517 -22.41 -18.44 22.82
N LEU A 518 -23.03 -17.67 21.92
CA LEU A 518 -22.52 -16.35 21.49
C LEU A 518 -22.24 -15.42 22.68
N LYS A 519 -23.16 -15.32 23.64
CA LYS A 519 -23.00 -14.50 24.86
C LYS A 519 -21.84 -15.01 25.74
N THR A 520 -21.70 -16.31 25.91
CA THR A 520 -20.59 -16.91 26.68
C THR A 520 -19.24 -16.61 26.01
N CYS A 521 -19.14 -16.82 24.70
CA CYS A 521 -17.92 -16.54 23.94
C CYS A 521 -17.57 -15.05 23.95
N ALA A 522 -18.56 -14.17 23.80
CA ALA A 522 -18.34 -12.72 23.87
C ALA A 522 -17.87 -12.27 25.26
N ALA A 523 -18.44 -12.82 26.34
CA ALA A 523 -18.00 -12.52 27.71
C ALA A 523 -16.55 -13.01 27.95
N THR A 524 -16.21 -14.19 27.44
CA THR A 524 -14.84 -14.72 27.52
C THR A 524 -13.87 -13.86 26.73
N LEU A 525 -14.22 -13.46 25.48
CA LEU A 525 -13.40 -12.60 24.66
C LEU A 525 -13.19 -11.21 25.28
N ALA A 526 -14.21 -10.65 25.91
CA ALA A 526 -14.10 -9.36 26.63
C ALA A 526 -13.11 -9.42 27.79
N GLN A 527 -12.96 -10.58 28.45
CA GLN A 527 -12.02 -10.78 29.55
C GLN A 527 -10.61 -11.13 29.07
N THR A 528 -10.49 -12.03 28.08
CA THR A 528 -9.21 -12.58 27.62
C THR A 528 -8.57 -11.74 26.51
N HIS A 529 -9.35 -10.88 25.84
CA HIS A 529 -9.00 -10.11 24.64
C HIS A 529 -8.56 -10.93 23.42
N GLU A 530 -8.45 -12.26 23.53
CA GLU A 530 -8.11 -13.16 22.42
C GLU A 530 -8.79 -14.52 22.62
N ILE A 531 -9.39 -15.05 21.54
CA ILE A 531 -9.88 -16.44 21.47
C ILE A 531 -9.37 -17.06 20.17
N ARG A 532 -8.80 -18.27 20.25
CA ARG A 532 -8.36 -19.05 19.08
C ARG A 532 -9.40 -20.09 18.70
N TYR A 533 -9.41 -20.46 17.43
CA TYR A 533 -10.33 -21.49 16.91
C TYR A 533 -10.30 -22.80 17.72
N LYS A 534 -9.11 -23.21 18.20
CA LYS A 534 -8.94 -24.44 19.01
C LYS A 534 -9.64 -24.34 20.38
N ASP A 535 -9.76 -23.14 20.91
CA ASP A 535 -10.32 -22.91 22.25
C ASP A 535 -11.86 -22.78 22.20
N LEU A 536 -12.41 -22.45 21.03
CA LEU A 536 -13.84 -22.23 20.86
C LEU A 536 -14.67 -23.47 21.20
N ARG A 537 -14.20 -24.68 20.83
CA ARG A 537 -14.86 -25.95 21.12
C ARG A 537 -14.92 -26.31 22.62
N ARG A 538 -14.14 -25.61 23.44
CA ARG A 538 -14.15 -25.82 24.91
C ARG A 538 -15.16 -24.89 25.60
N LEU A 539 -15.71 -23.93 24.86
CA LEU A 539 -16.70 -22.97 25.36
C LEU A 539 -18.14 -23.34 24.94
N ASP A 540 -18.30 -24.48 24.24
CA ASP A 540 -19.58 -25.00 23.78
C ASP A 540 -20.38 -25.70 24.92
#